data_2bc07564730d78d86838f92850dd2836
#
_entry.id   2bc07564730d78d86838f92850dd2836
#
_cell.length_a   1.000
_cell.length_b   1.000
_cell.length_c   1.000
_cell.angle_alpha   90.00
_cell.angle_beta   90.00
_cell.angle_gamma   90.00
#
_symmetry.space_group_name_H-M   'P 1'
#
loop_
_entity.id
_entity.type
_entity.pdbx_description
1 polymer ?
#
loop_
_entity_poly.entity_id
_entity_poly.type
_entity_poly.pdbx_seq_one_letter_code
_entity_poly.pdbx_strand_id
1 'polypeptide(L)'
;MKKIKLRDYNSNMGIFIDVNYNDSKIVDNSLHIQYDNLLINHKELIDKSKKYYIYCNGGVKSRKVVSMLEFYGYDVTLVEK
;
A
#
# COMPACT_ATOMS: atom_id res chain seq x y z
N MET A 1 -11.83 -6.81 2.63
CA MET A 1 -10.74 -5.81 2.45
C MET A 1 -10.73 -4.85 3.64
N LYS A 2 -9.62 -4.78 4.33
CA LYS A 2 -9.44 -3.81 5.42
C LYS A 2 -9.21 -2.44 4.84
N LYS A 3 -9.81 -1.41 5.44
CA LYS A 3 -9.72 -0.02 4.97
C LYS A 3 -9.48 0.91 6.15
N ILE A 4 -8.76 2.00 5.88
CA ILE A 4 -8.54 3.06 6.85
C ILE A 4 -8.50 4.40 6.10
N LYS A 5 -8.94 5.47 6.75
CA LYS A 5 -8.78 6.81 6.18
C LYS A 5 -7.35 7.29 6.36
N LEU A 6 -6.85 8.05 5.39
CA LEU A 6 -5.50 8.59 5.45
C LEU A 6 -5.25 9.34 6.77
N ARG A 7 -6.22 10.14 7.21
CA ARG A 7 -6.09 10.93 8.44
C ARG A 7 -5.94 10.07 9.70
N ASP A 8 -6.32 8.80 9.63
CA ASP A 8 -6.26 7.88 10.77
C ASP A 8 -5.01 7.02 10.77
N TYR A 9 -4.21 7.08 9.70
CA TYR A 9 -2.97 6.32 9.62
C TYR A 9 -1.86 7.00 10.43
N ASN A 10 -1.05 6.19 11.11
CA ASN A 10 0.22 6.66 11.67
C ASN A 10 1.28 5.57 11.52
N SER A 11 2.55 5.97 11.63
CA SER A 11 3.68 5.10 11.34
C SER A 11 3.82 3.89 12.26
N ASN A 12 3.20 3.93 13.43
CA ASN A 12 3.22 2.80 14.36
C ASN A 12 2.37 1.64 13.91
N MET A 13 1.46 1.87 12.98
CA MET A 13 0.50 0.85 12.53
C MET A 13 1.12 -0.13 11.55
N GLY A 14 2.05 0.31 10.74
CA GLY A 14 2.67 -0.51 9.71
C GLY A 14 3.34 0.34 8.65
N ILE A 15 3.81 -0.32 7.59
CA ILE A 15 4.58 0.31 6.52
C ILE A 15 3.64 0.91 5.48
N PHE A 16 3.79 2.19 5.18
CA PHE A 16 2.98 2.88 4.18
C PHE A 16 3.65 2.75 2.81
N ILE A 17 2.88 2.31 1.81
CA ILE A 17 3.37 2.21 0.43
C ILE A 17 2.49 3.07 -0.46
N ASP A 18 3.13 4.03 -1.13
CA ASP A 18 2.53 4.86 -2.15
C ASP A 18 2.72 4.15 -3.49
N VAL A 19 1.63 3.77 -4.15
CA VAL A 19 1.68 3.08 -5.45
C VAL A 19 1.40 4.00 -6.63
N ASN A 20 1.35 5.31 -6.40
CA ASN A 20 1.23 6.28 -7.48
C ASN A 20 2.42 6.17 -8.44
N TYR A 21 2.22 6.60 -9.68
CA TYR A 21 3.31 6.65 -10.64
C TYR A 21 4.43 7.57 -10.13
N ASN A 22 4.06 8.77 -9.68
CA ASN A 22 4.99 9.70 -9.04
C ASN A 22 4.80 9.65 -7.53
N ASP A 23 5.91 9.70 -6.79
CA ASP A 23 5.85 9.71 -5.33
C ASP A 23 5.07 10.93 -4.84
N SER A 24 3.97 10.71 -4.16
CA SER A 24 3.14 11.79 -3.63
C SER A 24 3.74 12.46 -2.41
N LYS A 25 4.64 11.76 -1.70
CA LYS A 25 5.27 12.23 -0.47
C LYS A 25 4.26 12.67 0.59
N ILE A 26 3.11 12.05 0.57
CA ILE A 26 2.01 12.45 1.46
C ILE A 26 2.23 12.01 2.91
N VAL A 27 3.05 10.97 3.10
CA VAL A 27 3.41 10.46 4.43
C VAL A 27 4.93 10.37 4.51
N ASP A 28 5.50 10.93 5.57
CA ASP A 28 6.95 10.85 5.80
C ASP A 28 7.38 9.40 6.01
N ASN A 29 8.57 9.07 5.49
CA ASN A 29 9.16 7.74 5.61
C ASN A 29 8.34 6.64 4.94
N SER A 30 7.44 6.99 4.02
CA SER A 30 6.73 5.99 3.25
C SER A 30 7.62 5.41 2.16
N LEU A 31 7.29 4.18 1.73
CA LEU A 31 7.91 3.59 0.56
C LEU A 31 7.15 4.05 -0.67
N HIS A 32 7.89 4.29 -1.75
CA HIS A 32 7.28 4.52 -3.06
C HIS A 32 7.57 3.31 -3.94
N ILE A 33 6.55 2.53 -4.22
CA ILE A 33 6.64 1.38 -5.13
C ILE A 33 5.51 1.52 -6.12
N GLN A 34 5.83 1.81 -7.37
CA GLN A 34 4.83 1.99 -8.40
C GLN A 34 3.95 0.75 -8.54
N TYR A 35 2.70 0.99 -8.90
CA TYR A 35 1.66 -0.02 -9.05
C TYR A 35 2.15 -1.27 -9.83
N ASP A 36 2.70 -1.07 -11.02
CA ASP A 36 3.13 -2.17 -11.87
C ASP A 36 4.24 -2.99 -11.21
N ASN A 37 5.20 -2.30 -10.61
CA ASN A 37 6.33 -2.94 -9.98
C ASN A 37 5.89 -3.80 -8.80
N LEU A 38 4.99 -3.28 -7.98
CA LEU A 38 4.49 -4.04 -6.83
C LEU A 38 3.68 -5.25 -7.28
N LEU A 39 2.84 -5.12 -8.30
CA LEU A 39 2.06 -6.24 -8.83
C LEU A 39 2.96 -7.38 -9.32
N ILE A 40 4.03 -7.04 -10.02
CA ILE A 40 4.89 -8.04 -10.66
C ILE A 40 5.90 -8.61 -9.68
N ASN A 41 6.48 -7.77 -8.82
CA ASN A 41 7.64 -8.12 -8.00
C ASN A 41 7.34 -8.17 -6.49
N HIS A 42 6.07 -8.35 -6.11
CA HIS A 42 5.69 -8.31 -4.69
C HIS A 42 6.50 -9.28 -3.82
N LYS A 43 6.84 -10.47 -4.33
CA LYS A 43 7.59 -11.47 -3.55
C LYS A 43 8.95 -10.98 -3.11
N GLU A 44 9.58 -10.12 -3.91
CA GLU A 44 10.90 -9.56 -3.62
C GLU A 44 10.82 -8.25 -2.87
N LEU A 45 9.70 -7.53 -3.00
CA LEU A 45 9.58 -6.17 -2.46
C LEU A 45 8.96 -6.11 -1.09
N ILE A 46 8.06 -7.03 -0.76
CA ILE A 46 7.34 -7.01 0.51
C ILE A 46 7.34 -8.38 1.18
N ASP A 47 7.03 -8.38 2.48
CA ASP A 47 7.18 -9.53 3.36
C ASP A 47 5.82 -9.86 3.99
N LYS A 48 5.41 -11.12 3.92
CA LYS A 48 4.14 -11.57 4.51
C LYS A 48 4.06 -11.44 6.03
N SER A 49 5.21 -11.29 6.69
CA SER A 49 5.25 -11.10 8.15
C SER A 49 5.00 -9.66 8.59
N LYS A 50 4.91 -8.73 7.65
CA LYS A 50 4.75 -7.30 7.95
C LYS A 50 3.38 -6.80 7.53
N LYS A 51 2.97 -5.66 8.10
CA LYS A 51 1.70 -5.00 7.77
C LYS A 51 1.95 -3.82 6.85
N TYR A 52 1.19 -3.74 5.77
CA TYR A 52 1.34 -2.69 4.77
C TYR A 52 0.06 -1.91 4.59
N TYR A 53 0.21 -0.60 4.40
CA TYR A 53 -0.88 0.34 4.15
C TYR A 53 -0.67 0.93 2.77
N ILE A 54 -1.59 0.64 1.85
CA ILE A 54 -1.42 0.91 0.42
C ILE A 54 -2.28 2.09 0.00
N TYR A 55 -1.66 3.06 -0.67
CA TYR A 55 -2.31 4.32 -1.02
C TYR A 55 -2.01 4.74 -2.46
N CYS A 56 -3.02 5.30 -3.14
CA CYS A 56 -2.82 6.09 -4.34
C CYS A 56 -3.82 7.25 -4.37
N ASN A 57 -3.51 8.31 -5.12
CA ASN A 57 -4.34 9.52 -5.13
C ASN A 57 -5.77 9.27 -5.62
N GLY A 58 -5.93 8.47 -6.67
CA GLY A 58 -7.23 8.19 -7.26
C GLY A 58 -7.99 7.04 -6.62
N GLY A 59 -7.32 6.22 -5.82
CA GLY A 59 -7.94 5.08 -5.15
C GLY A 59 -8.11 3.82 -6.00
N VAL A 60 -8.00 3.91 -7.32
CA VAL A 60 -8.23 2.75 -8.20
C VAL A 60 -7.07 1.76 -8.15
N LYS A 61 -5.84 2.25 -8.32
CA LYS A 61 -4.65 1.40 -8.32
C LYS A 61 -4.43 0.74 -6.97
N SER A 62 -4.57 1.49 -5.88
CA SER A 62 -4.38 0.95 -4.53
C SER A 62 -5.40 -0.15 -4.22
N ARG A 63 -6.65 0.03 -4.64
CA ARG A 63 -7.70 -0.97 -4.44
C ARG A 63 -7.38 -2.27 -5.16
N LYS A 64 -6.91 -2.20 -6.39
CA LYS A 64 -6.52 -3.38 -7.16
C LYS A 64 -5.34 -4.11 -6.53
N VAL A 65 -4.35 -3.35 -6.08
CA VAL A 65 -3.16 -3.90 -5.43
C VAL A 65 -3.54 -4.62 -4.13
N VAL A 66 -4.35 -3.98 -3.30
CA VAL A 66 -4.76 -4.58 -2.03
C VAL A 66 -5.53 -5.88 -2.27
N SER A 67 -6.48 -5.89 -3.22
CA SER A 67 -7.22 -7.11 -3.54
C SER A 67 -6.30 -8.25 -3.93
N MET A 68 -5.32 -7.98 -4.78
CA MET A 68 -4.39 -9.00 -5.25
C MET A 68 -3.48 -9.48 -4.12
N LEU A 69 -2.93 -8.56 -3.34
CA LEU A 69 -2.00 -8.92 -2.27
C LEU A 69 -2.70 -9.69 -1.15
N GLU A 70 -3.95 -9.35 -0.84
CA GLU A 70 -4.76 -10.15 0.09
C GLU A 70 -4.94 -11.57 -0.41
N PHE A 71 -5.23 -11.72 -1.69
CA PHE A 71 -5.41 -13.04 -2.30
C PHE A 71 -4.15 -13.90 -2.13
N TYR A 72 -2.97 -13.28 -2.21
CA TYR A 72 -1.69 -13.97 -2.04
C TYR A 72 -1.28 -14.15 -0.57
N GLY A 73 -2.08 -13.66 0.37
CA GLY A 73 -1.84 -13.88 1.80
C GLY A 73 -1.05 -12.80 2.53
N TYR A 74 -0.87 -11.62 1.92
CA TYR A 74 -0.21 -10.51 2.60
C TYR A 74 -1.18 -9.79 3.55
N ASP A 75 -0.64 -9.20 4.60
CA ASP A 75 -1.41 -8.36 5.52
C ASP A 75 -1.39 -6.92 5.01
N VAL A 76 -2.43 -6.54 4.30
CA VAL A 76 -2.53 -5.24 3.64
C VAL A 76 -3.84 -4.55 3.98
N THR A 77 -3.79 -3.22 4.06
CA THR A 77 -4.96 -2.38 4.33
C THR A 77 -5.00 -1.28 3.27
N LEU A 78 -6.19 -1.03 2.72
CA LEU A 78 -6.39 0.06 1.77
C LEU A 78 -6.47 1.38 2.52
N VAL A 79 -5.68 2.36 2.10
CA VAL A 79 -5.75 3.72 2.66
C VAL A 79 -6.57 4.57 1.71
N GLU A 80 -7.65 5.16 2.23
CA GLU A 80 -8.54 6.05 1.48
C GLU A 80 -8.34 7.49 1.92
N LYS A 81 -8.45 8.40 0.96
CA LYS A 81 -8.31 9.82 1.20
C LYS A 81 -9.36 10.37 2.13
#